data_fdd4b8357023a4e397666451b800af8b
#
_entry.id   fdd4b8357023a4e397666451b800af8b
#
_cell.length_a   1.000
_cell.length_b   1.000
_cell.length_c   1.000
_cell.angle_alpha   90.00
_cell.angle_beta   90.00
_cell.angle_gamma   90.00
#
_symmetry.space_group_name_H-M   'P 1'
#
loop_
_entity.id
_entity.type
_entity.pdbx_description
1 polymer ?
#
loop_
_entity_poly.entity_id
_entity_poly.type
_entity_poly.pdbx_seq_one_letter_code
_entity_poly.pdbx_strand_id
1 'polypeptide(L)'
;MPEHNQYFEYLQQRSKLGLLYRKYWLYPRLIKYLKGKTLDVGCGIGDMLKFNSSSVGVDINPKTVEFCKIQKLDAKLMSSDYLPFNNDSFDSVLLDNVLEHIDNPACLLNEIKRVLCKDGFLLIGVPGEKGYDSDPDHKQFYNEKRLIKCLIDDLNSLL
;
A
#
# COMPACT_ATOMS: atom_id res chain seq x y z
N MET A 1 7.08 -9.99 16.88
CA MET A 1 6.40 -9.01 17.74
C MET A 1 4.93 -9.39 17.82
N PRO A 2 4.24 -9.25 18.97
CA PRO A 2 2.83 -9.65 19.11
C PRO A 2 1.90 -8.98 18.09
N GLU A 3 2.10 -7.70 17.83
CA GLU A 3 1.30 -6.88 16.88
C GLU A 3 1.30 -7.43 15.46
N HIS A 4 2.45 -7.88 14.93
CA HIS A 4 2.54 -8.47 13.60
C HIS A 4 1.72 -9.77 13.47
N ASN A 5 1.59 -10.54 14.56
CA ASN A 5 0.79 -11.76 14.57
C ASN A 5 -0.71 -11.45 14.53
N GLN A 6 -1.15 -10.53 15.38
CA GLN A 6 -2.56 -10.11 15.47
C GLN A 6 -3.03 -9.52 14.15
N TYR A 7 -2.23 -8.64 13.55
CA TYR A 7 -2.56 -8.05 12.24
C TYR A 7 -2.65 -9.12 11.13
N PHE A 8 -1.70 -10.06 11.09
CA PHE A 8 -1.74 -11.15 10.10
C PHE A 8 -3.00 -12.02 10.26
N GLU A 9 -3.36 -12.40 11.49
CA GLU A 9 -4.58 -13.15 11.78
C GLU A 9 -5.84 -12.37 11.38
N TYR A 10 -5.88 -11.07 11.68
CA TYR A 10 -6.97 -10.19 11.24
C TYR A 10 -7.13 -10.19 9.72
N LEU A 11 -6.03 -10.08 8.96
CA LEU A 11 -6.08 -10.12 7.50
C LEU A 11 -6.64 -11.45 6.96
N GLN A 12 -6.33 -12.56 7.61
CA GLN A 12 -6.86 -13.88 7.22
C GLN A 12 -8.35 -14.06 7.54
N GLN A 13 -8.84 -13.38 8.58
CA GLN A 13 -10.23 -13.46 9.02
C GLN A 13 -11.17 -12.48 8.31
N ARG A 14 -10.68 -11.72 7.33
CA ARG A 14 -11.50 -10.77 6.55
C ARG A 14 -12.76 -11.44 6.00
N SER A 15 -13.87 -10.73 6.07
CA SER A 15 -15.15 -11.26 5.62
C SER A 15 -15.14 -11.62 4.13
N LYS A 16 -15.81 -12.73 3.77
CA LYS A 16 -15.96 -13.15 2.36
C LYS A 16 -16.60 -12.06 1.49
N LEU A 17 -17.54 -11.28 2.05
CA LEU A 17 -18.16 -10.15 1.36
C LEU A 17 -17.14 -9.03 1.05
N GLY A 18 -16.25 -8.71 2.00
CA GLY A 18 -15.18 -7.75 1.80
C GLY A 18 -14.20 -8.18 0.71
N LEU A 19 -13.86 -9.48 0.66
CA LEU A 19 -13.01 -10.03 -0.40
C LEU A 19 -13.70 -9.97 -1.77
N LEU A 20 -15.00 -10.28 -1.86
CA LEU A 20 -15.78 -10.16 -3.10
C LEU A 20 -15.86 -8.70 -3.57
N TYR A 21 -16.13 -7.75 -2.66
CA TYR A 21 -16.12 -6.32 -2.96
C TYR A 21 -14.78 -5.87 -3.55
N ARG A 22 -13.66 -6.24 -2.91
CA ARG A 22 -12.32 -5.92 -3.40
C ARG A 22 -12.08 -6.51 -4.79
N LYS A 23 -12.37 -7.80 -4.97
CA LYS A 23 -12.12 -8.53 -6.22
C LYS A 23 -12.97 -8.04 -7.39
N TYR A 24 -14.25 -7.76 -7.20
CA TYR A 24 -15.18 -7.48 -8.29
C TYR A 24 -15.50 -6.00 -8.48
N TRP A 25 -15.23 -5.16 -7.46
CA TRP A 25 -15.55 -3.74 -7.54
C TRP A 25 -14.32 -2.84 -7.38
N LEU A 26 -13.52 -3.01 -6.35
CA LEU A 26 -12.40 -2.13 -6.03
C LEU A 26 -11.21 -2.35 -6.99
N TYR A 27 -10.64 -3.54 -7.02
CA TYR A 27 -9.44 -3.83 -7.81
C TYR A 27 -9.59 -3.58 -9.31
N PRO A 28 -10.72 -3.94 -9.98
CA PRO A 28 -10.92 -3.58 -11.38
C PRO A 28 -10.90 -2.07 -11.65
N ARG A 29 -11.26 -1.25 -10.64
CA ARG A 29 -11.19 0.20 -10.75
C ARG A 29 -9.78 0.72 -10.56
N LEU A 30 -9.05 0.22 -9.55
CA LEU A 30 -7.68 0.61 -9.29
C LEU A 30 -6.76 0.28 -10.47
N ILE A 31 -6.87 -0.94 -11.02
CA ILE A 31 -6.02 -1.38 -12.16
C ILE A 31 -6.13 -0.49 -13.38
N LYS A 32 -7.28 0.14 -13.62
CA LYS A 32 -7.43 1.07 -14.76
C LYS A 32 -6.44 2.24 -14.73
N TYR A 33 -5.98 2.61 -13.54
CA TYR A 33 -5.03 3.71 -13.32
C TYR A 33 -3.58 3.22 -13.19
N LEU A 34 -3.36 1.93 -12.94
CA LEU A 34 -2.04 1.34 -12.83
C LEU A 34 -1.52 0.97 -14.22
N LYS A 35 -0.29 1.33 -14.51
CA LYS A 35 0.35 1.08 -15.81
C LYS A 35 1.69 0.38 -15.58
N GLY A 36 2.10 -0.43 -16.53
CA GLY A 36 3.41 -1.07 -16.54
C GLY A 36 3.68 -1.89 -15.28
N LYS A 37 4.92 -1.85 -14.83
CA LYS A 37 5.37 -2.55 -13.61
C LYS A 37 4.89 -1.81 -12.37
N THR A 38 4.10 -2.47 -11.56
CA THR A 38 3.43 -1.87 -10.39
C THR A 38 4.06 -2.35 -9.08
N LEU A 39 4.27 -1.44 -8.14
CA LEU A 39 4.61 -1.73 -6.74
C LEU A 39 3.37 -1.55 -5.86
N ASP A 40 3.02 -2.56 -5.07
CA ASP A 40 1.96 -2.52 -4.05
C ASP A 40 2.61 -2.37 -2.67
N VAL A 41 2.52 -1.18 -2.09
CA VAL A 41 3.13 -0.85 -0.80
C VAL A 41 2.12 -1.11 0.32
N GLY A 42 2.50 -1.95 1.30
CA GLY A 42 1.58 -2.47 2.30
C GLY A 42 0.70 -3.59 1.75
N CYS A 43 1.29 -4.49 0.95
CA CYS A 43 0.55 -5.52 0.20
C CYS A 43 -0.20 -6.55 1.06
N GLY A 44 0.04 -6.59 2.38
CA GLY A 44 -0.60 -7.52 3.31
C GLY A 44 -0.46 -8.98 2.86
N ILE A 45 -1.57 -9.69 2.79
CA ILE A 45 -1.61 -11.10 2.33
C ILE A 45 -1.67 -11.27 0.80
N GLY A 46 -1.38 -10.19 0.06
CA GLY A 46 -1.20 -10.21 -1.40
C GLY A 46 -2.48 -10.31 -2.21
N ASP A 47 -3.60 -9.78 -1.71
CA ASP A 47 -4.87 -9.85 -2.45
C ASP A 47 -4.78 -9.12 -3.79
N MET A 48 -4.12 -7.94 -3.82
CA MET A 48 -3.90 -7.20 -5.06
C MET A 48 -2.90 -7.89 -5.97
N LEU A 49 -1.86 -8.52 -5.42
CA LEU A 49 -0.86 -9.28 -6.18
C LEU A 49 -1.48 -10.49 -6.90
N LYS A 50 -2.45 -11.16 -6.26
CA LYS A 50 -3.23 -12.25 -6.90
C LYS A 50 -4.09 -11.74 -8.05
N PHE A 51 -4.55 -10.51 -7.95
CA PHE A 51 -5.41 -9.90 -8.96
C PHE A 51 -4.62 -9.30 -10.13
N ASN A 52 -3.45 -8.70 -9.85
CA ASN A 52 -2.54 -8.13 -10.85
C ASN A 52 -1.18 -8.81 -10.77
N SER A 53 -0.96 -9.82 -11.60
CA SER A 53 0.27 -10.63 -11.62
C SER A 53 1.54 -9.86 -12.06
N SER A 54 1.41 -8.64 -12.60
CA SER A 54 2.53 -7.77 -12.93
C SER A 54 2.98 -6.90 -11.75
N SER A 55 2.32 -7.01 -10.59
CA SER A 55 2.65 -6.27 -9.39
C SER A 55 3.67 -7.01 -8.53
N VAL A 56 4.55 -6.22 -7.91
CA VAL A 56 5.45 -6.65 -6.83
C VAL A 56 4.95 -6.03 -5.54
N GLY A 57 4.89 -6.79 -4.45
CA GLY A 57 4.45 -6.30 -3.16
C GLY A 57 5.59 -6.01 -2.21
N VAL A 58 5.37 -5.07 -1.29
CA VAL A 58 6.20 -4.88 -0.09
C VAL A 58 5.32 -4.75 1.14
N ASP A 59 5.81 -5.25 2.27
CA ASP A 59 5.13 -5.11 3.56
C ASP A 59 6.17 -5.08 4.68
N ILE A 60 5.87 -4.38 5.78
CA ILE A 60 6.73 -4.32 6.99
C ILE A 60 6.59 -5.58 7.84
N ASN A 61 5.53 -6.35 7.65
CA ASN A 61 5.25 -7.56 8.42
C ASN A 61 5.89 -8.78 7.75
N PRO A 62 6.88 -9.43 8.38
CA PRO A 62 7.55 -10.58 7.79
C PRO A 62 6.61 -11.78 7.58
N LYS A 63 5.52 -11.91 8.37
CA LYS A 63 4.56 -13.00 8.22
C LYS A 63 3.68 -12.85 6.99
N THR A 64 3.25 -11.62 6.67
CA THR A 64 2.51 -11.35 5.44
C THR A 64 3.37 -11.62 4.22
N VAL A 65 4.64 -11.20 4.26
CA VAL A 65 5.60 -11.47 3.18
C VAL A 65 5.87 -12.96 3.00
N GLU A 66 6.08 -13.70 4.10
CA GLU A 66 6.25 -15.15 4.07
C GLU A 66 5.02 -15.85 3.49
N PHE A 67 3.82 -15.46 3.93
CA PHE A 67 2.57 -15.96 3.38
C PHE A 67 2.45 -15.71 1.88
N CYS A 68 2.78 -14.51 1.41
CA CYS A 68 2.80 -14.17 -0.02
C CYS A 68 3.75 -15.10 -0.79
N LYS A 69 4.96 -15.33 -0.28
CA LYS A 69 5.95 -16.24 -0.90
C LYS A 69 5.46 -17.68 -0.99
N ILE A 70 4.81 -18.20 0.07
CA ILE A 70 4.19 -19.54 0.06
C ILE A 70 3.11 -19.62 -1.04
N GLN A 71 2.37 -18.52 -1.28
CA GLN A 71 1.39 -18.41 -2.36
C GLN A 71 2.02 -18.13 -3.74
N LYS A 72 3.36 -18.14 -3.86
CA LYS A 72 4.12 -17.83 -5.08
C LYS A 72 3.87 -16.41 -5.62
N LEU A 73 3.57 -15.47 -4.74
CA LEU A 73 3.46 -14.05 -5.05
C LEU A 73 4.81 -13.36 -4.84
N ASP A 74 5.14 -12.40 -5.70
CA ASP A 74 6.38 -11.63 -5.57
C ASP A 74 6.20 -10.55 -4.50
N ALA A 75 6.68 -10.83 -3.29
CA ALA A 75 6.63 -9.92 -2.15
C ALA A 75 7.97 -9.87 -1.42
N LYS A 76 8.35 -8.67 -0.96
CA LYS A 76 9.58 -8.41 -0.21
C LYS A 76 9.29 -7.69 1.09
N LEU A 77 10.17 -7.92 2.07
CA LEU A 77 10.14 -7.17 3.31
C LEU A 77 10.68 -5.76 3.07
N MET A 78 9.99 -4.75 3.61
CA MET A 78 10.44 -3.36 3.64
C MET A 78 10.63 -2.90 5.09
N SER A 79 11.34 -1.80 5.30
CA SER A 79 11.29 -1.02 6.54
C SER A 79 10.33 0.17 6.37
N SER A 80 10.02 0.86 7.46
CA SER A 80 9.13 2.03 7.44
C SER A 80 9.63 3.18 6.56
N ASP A 81 10.92 3.22 6.30
CA ASP A 81 11.67 4.31 5.69
C ASP A 81 12.53 3.90 4.48
N TYR A 82 12.41 2.64 4.03
CA TYR A 82 13.20 2.14 2.90
C TYR A 82 12.48 1.07 2.09
N LEU A 83 12.43 1.27 0.76
CA LEU A 83 11.94 0.31 -0.22
C LEU A 83 13.13 -0.43 -0.88
N PRO A 84 13.16 -1.79 -0.87
CA PRO A 84 14.29 -2.58 -1.33
C PRO A 84 14.38 -2.70 -2.87
N PHE A 85 14.35 -1.54 -3.54
CA PHE A 85 14.42 -1.42 -5.01
C PHE A 85 15.33 -0.28 -5.42
N ASN A 86 15.82 -0.35 -6.67
CA ASN A 86 16.57 0.74 -7.28
C ASN A 86 15.67 1.93 -7.61
N ASN A 87 16.29 3.08 -7.89
CA ASN A 87 15.57 4.24 -8.41
C ASN A 87 14.89 3.87 -9.74
N ASP A 88 13.80 4.56 -10.07
CA ASP A 88 13.11 4.46 -11.36
C ASP A 88 12.76 3.00 -11.75
N SER A 89 12.30 2.19 -10.77
CA SER A 89 12.06 0.76 -10.95
C SER A 89 10.60 0.41 -11.29
N PHE A 90 9.67 1.35 -11.09
CA PHE A 90 8.23 1.11 -11.24
C PHE A 90 7.54 2.22 -12.02
N ASP A 91 6.62 1.82 -12.92
CA ASP A 91 5.78 2.74 -13.67
C ASP A 91 4.58 3.23 -12.86
N SER A 92 4.16 2.42 -11.86
CA SER A 92 3.07 2.76 -10.95
C SER A 92 3.37 2.27 -9.54
N VAL A 93 2.93 3.04 -8.54
CA VAL A 93 2.90 2.62 -7.14
C VAL A 93 1.46 2.71 -6.63
N LEU A 94 1.00 1.66 -5.97
CA LEU A 94 -0.25 1.63 -5.22
C LEU A 94 0.06 1.73 -3.73
N LEU A 95 -0.62 2.65 -3.05
CA LEU A 95 -0.56 2.85 -1.61
C LEU A 95 -2.01 2.89 -1.10
N ASP A 96 -2.59 1.73 -0.81
CA ASP A 96 -4.02 1.58 -0.47
C ASP A 96 -4.20 1.14 0.98
N ASN A 97 -4.84 1.96 1.80
CA ASN A 97 -5.04 1.76 3.24
C ASN A 97 -3.71 1.55 3.99
N VAL A 98 -2.79 2.51 3.87
CA VAL A 98 -1.47 2.49 4.53
C VAL A 98 -1.19 3.83 5.23
N LEU A 99 -1.47 4.98 4.57
CA LEU A 99 -1.10 6.29 5.11
C LEU A 99 -1.74 6.59 6.45
N GLU A 100 -2.96 6.12 6.68
CA GLU A 100 -3.71 6.31 7.93
C GLU A 100 -3.04 5.67 9.13
N HIS A 101 -2.16 4.70 8.94
CA HIS A 101 -1.41 4.02 10.00
C HIS A 101 -0.05 4.66 10.31
N ILE A 102 0.35 5.70 9.56
CA ILE A 102 1.69 6.30 9.66
C ILE A 102 1.59 7.71 10.24
N ASP A 103 2.32 7.97 11.34
CA ASP A 103 2.35 9.30 11.96
C ASP A 103 3.04 10.34 11.09
N ASN A 104 4.17 9.98 10.47
CA ASN A 104 4.92 10.84 9.56
C ASN A 104 5.25 10.09 8.27
N PRO A 105 4.49 10.30 7.18
CA PRO A 105 4.66 9.57 5.93
C PRO A 105 5.80 10.08 5.05
N ALA A 106 6.48 11.18 5.41
CA ALA A 106 7.47 11.84 4.55
C ALA A 106 8.56 10.88 4.04
N CYS A 107 9.14 10.06 4.93
CA CYS A 107 10.18 9.10 4.52
C CYS A 107 9.66 8.08 3.49
N LEU A 108 8.47 7.50 3.72
CA LEU A 108 7.86 6.56 2.79
C LEU A 108 7.51 7.22 1.45
N LEU A 109 6.95 8.42 1.46
CA LEU A 109 6.60 9.15 0.24
C LEU A 109 7.84 9.51 -0.58
N ASN A 110 8.96 9.85 0.07
CA ASN A 110 10.24 10.09 -0.60
C ASN A 110 10.81 8.80 -1.23
N GLU A 111 10.72 7.68 -0.55
CA GLU A 111 11.11 6.39 -1.10
C GLU A 111 10.22 5.98 -2.28
N ILE A 112 8.90 6.21 -2.20
CA ILE A 112 7.98 6.00 -3.30
C ILE A 112 8.38 6.87 -4.50
N LYS A 113 8.66 8.17 -4.29
CA LYS A 113 9.16 9.06 -5.34
C LYS A 113 10.46 8.55 -5.96
N ARG A 114 11.39 8.04 -5.16
CA ARG A 114 12.68 7.49 -5.61
C ARG A 114 12.52 6.26 -6.51
N VAL A 115 11.61 5.36 -6.16
CA VAL A 115 11.43 4.11 -6.93
C VAL A 115 10.50 4.26 -8.14
N LEU A 116 9.70 5.33 -8.21
CA LEU A 116 8.88 5.66 -9.37
C LEU A 116 9.75 6.15 -10.53
N CYS A 117 9.47 5.64 -11.73
CA CYS A 117 10.03 6.19 -12.96
C CYS A 117 9.57 7.63 -13.19
N LYS A 118 10.32 8.37 -14.01
CA LYS A 118 9.86 9.66 -14.50
C LYS A 118 8.49 9.49 -15.17
N ASP A 119 7.55 10.39 -14.86
CA ASP A 119 6.16 10.35 -15.32
C ASP A 119 5.36 9.10 -14.85
N GLY A 120 5.87 8.40 -13.82
CA GLY A 120 5.17 7.32 -13.15
C GLY A 120 3.97 7.79 -12.32
N PHE A 121 3.07 6.87 -11.96
CA PHE A 121 1.83 7.17 -11.25
C PHE A 121 1.87 6.66 -9.82
N LEU A 122 1.51 7.52 -8.87
CA LEU A 122 1.19 7.13 -7.49
C LEU A 122 -0.33 7.13 -7.32
N LEU A 123 -0.90 5.97 -7.02
CA LEU A 123 -2.31 5.82 -6.69
C LEU A 123 -2.45 5.60 -5.19
N ILE A 124 -3.20 6.48 -4.52
CA ILE A 124 -3.41 6.43 -3.08
C ILE A 124 -4.87 6.18 -2.77
N GLY A 125 -5.13 5.20 -1.92
CA GLY A 125 -6.41 4.93 -1.30
C GLY A 125 -6.33 5.16 0.22
N VAL A 126 -7.27 5.90 0.76
CA VAL A 126 -7.44 6.10 2.21
C VAL A 126 -8.90 5.84 2.59
N PRO A 127 -9.18 5.36 3.81
CA PRO A 127 -10.55 5.12 4.24
C PRO A 127 -11.33 6.44 4.35
N GLY A 128 -12.62 6.41 3.96
CA GLY A 128 -13.55 7.48 4.31
C GLY A 128 -13.88 7.44 5.81
N GLU A 129 -14.64 8.42 6.32
CA GLU A 129 -14.96 8.58 7.75
C GLU A 129 -15.37 7.26 8.44
N LYS A 130 -16.36 6.56 7.87
CA LYS A 130 -16.84 5.28 8.44
C LYS A 130 -15.78 4.17 8.44
N GLY A 131 -14.92 4.14 7.44
CA GLY A 131 -13.83 3.19 7.37
C GLY A 131 -12.73 3.53 8.37
N TYR A 132 -12.45 4.82 8.54
CA TYR A 132 -11.47 5.29 9.52
C TYR A 132 -11.87 4.91 10.95
N ASP A 133 -13.12 5.13 11.33
CA ASP A 133 -13.64 4.83 12.67
C ASP A 133 -13.71 3.32 12.98
N SER A 134 -13.61 2.47 11.97
CA SER A 134 -13.72 1.01 12.13
C SER A 134 -12.45 0.30 12.58
N ASP A 135 -11.30 0.98 12.54
CA ASP A 135 -9.99 0.42 12.90
C ASP A 135 -9.29 1.30 13.94
N PRO A 136 -9.06 0.77 15.17
CA PRO A 136 -8.41 1.52 16.24
C PRO A 136 -6.92 1.82 15.98
N ASP A 137 -6.29 1.15 15.02
CA ASP A 137 -4.88 1.38 14.66
C ASP A 137 -4.69 2.53 13.67
N HIS A 138 -5.78 3.15 13.22
CA HIS A 138 -5.73 4.37 12.43
C HIS A 138 -5.26 5.56 13.26
N LYS A 139 -4.19 6.20 12.84
CA LYS A 139 -3.58 7.34 13.52
C LYS A 139 -4.00 8.67 12.92
N GLN A 140 -4.25 8.70 11.62
CA GLN A 140 -4.54 9.94 10.89
C GLN A 140 -5.72 9.77 9.93
N PHE A 141 -6.70 10.67 10.05
CA PHE A 141 -7.77 10.78 9.06
C PHE A 141 -7.35 11.68 7.90
N TYR A 142 -7.50 11.19 6.68
CA TYR A 142 -7.24 11.94 5.46
C TYR A 142 -8.54 12.23 4.72
N ASN A 143 -8.94 13.50 4.67
CA ASN A 143 -9.82 14.00 3.64
C ASN A 143 -9.01 14.45 2.42
N GLU A 144 -9.67 14.76 1.31
CA GLU A 144 -9.02 15.16 0.06
C GLU A 144 -8.04 16.34 0.26
N LYS A 145 -8.46 17.39 0.97
CA LYS A 145 -7.61 18.58 1.20
C LYS A 145 -6.35 18.25 2.01
N ARG A 146 -6.49 17.42 3.05
CA ARG A 146 -5.36 17.02 3.89
C ARG A 146 -4.41 16.10 3.13
N LEU A 147 -4.94 15.18 2.33
CA LEU A 147 -4.12 14.28 1.51
C LEU A 147 -3.31 15.09 0.48
N ILE A 148 -3.95 16.01 -0.25
CA ILE A 148 -3.27 16.88 -1.22
C ILE A 148 -2.18 17.72 -0.53
N LYS A 149 -2.49 18.31 0.63
CA LYS A 149 -1.51 19.09 1.38
C LYS A 149 -0.30 18.24 1.81
N CYS A 150 -0.53 17.05 2.37
CA CYS A 150 0.52 16.10 2.76
C CYS A 150 1.43 15.80 1.55
N LEU A 151 0.85 15.48 0.40
CA LEU A 151 1.62 15.17 -0.80
C LEU A 151 2.43 16.38 -1.33
N ILE A 152 1.87 17.59 -1.27
CA ILE A 152 2.58 18.82 -1.68
C ILE A 152 3.75 19.08 -0.72
N ASP A 153 3.50 19.05 0.58
CA ASP A 153 4.50 19.37 1.60
C ASP A 153 5.67 18.36 1.57
N ASP A 154 5.37 17.08 1.45
CA ASP A 154 6.38 16.01 1.51
C ASP A 154 7.08 15.75 0.16
N LEU A 155 6.39 15.90 -0.97
CA LEU A 155 6.98 15.68 -2.29
C LEU A 155 7.68 16.92 -2.88
N ASN A 156 7.33 18.14 -2.45
CA ASN A 156 7.95 19.39 -2.89
C ASN A 156 9.08 19.89 -1.98
N SER A 157 9.25 19.32 -0.78
CA SER A 157 10.34 19.71 0.14
C SER A 157 11.75 19.39 -0.38
N LEU A 158 11.86 18.84 -1.59
CA LEU A 158 13.11 18.43 -2.25
C LEU A 158 13.31 19.07 -3.64
N LEU A 159 12.55 20.12 -3.96
CA LEU A 159 12.84 21.03 -5.08
C LEU A 159 13.58 22.26 -4.57
#